data_6e214bbd946e3e0f76d8a89c30d5a419
#
_entry.id   6e214bbd946e3e0f76d8a89c30d5a419
#
_cell.length_a   1.000
_cell.length_b   1.000
_cell.length_c   1.000
_cell.angle_alpha   90.00
_cell.angle_beta   90.00
_cell.angle_gamma   90.00
#
_symmetry.space_group_name_H-M   'P 1'
#
loop_
_entity.id
_entity.type
_entity.pdbx_description
1 polymer ?
#
loop_
_entity_poly.entity_id
_entity_poly.type
_entity_poly.pdbx_seq_one_letter_code
_entity_poly.pdbx_strand_id
1 'polypeptide(L)'
;MLVVAKIEKFEDLKCWQAARELVKMVYVACEDGKFVKDFDTKSQIRRAALSTMNNIAEGFGRASDKEFIRFLEIAQSSAMEVKSITYVLIDLNYLPEDKIMEISKKAEETKSITLALIRYLRNKK
;
A
#
# COMPACT_ATOMS: atom_id res chain seq x y z
N MET A 1 11.48 -10.68 15.86
CA MET A 1 11.17 -10.28 16.17
C MET A 1 10.62 -9.77 17.01
N LEU A 2 10.41 -9.51 17.67
CA LEU A 2 9.97 -8.89 18.53
C LEU A 2 9.97 -7.54 18.37
N VAL A 3 10.27 -7.07 17.19
CA VAL A 3 10.24 -5.68 16.85
C VAL A 3 8.85 -5.10 17.02
N VAL A 4 7.83 -5.84 16.56
CA VAL A 4 6.45 -5.36 16.67
C VAL A 4 6.03 -5.15 18.12
N ALA A 5 6.51 -5.98 19.02
CA ALA A 5 6.15 -5.87 20.42
C ALA A 5 6.65 -4.56 21.05
N LYS A 6 7.64 -3.91 20.44
CA LYS A 6 8.21 -2.68 20.96
C LYS A 6 7.72 -1.44 20.22
N ILE A 7 6.86 -1.60 19.24
CA ILE A 7 6.38 -0.48 18.44
C ILE A 7 5.28 0.25 19.20
N GLU A 8 5.45 1.54 19.38
CA GLU A 8 4.50 2.34 20.12
C GLU A 8 3.71 3.30 19.25
N LYS A 9 4.12 3.47 17.99
CA LYS A 9 3.38 4.33 17.06
C LYS A 9 3.44 3.73 15.67
N PHE A 10 2.40 4.00 14.87
CA PHE A 10 2.29 3.35 13.56
C PHE A 10 3.40 3.78 12.61
N GLU A 11 3.96 4.96 12.80
CA GLU A 11 5.03 5.46 11.92
C GLU A 11 6.26 4.57 11.95
N ASP A 12 6.41 3.76 12.98
CA ASP A 12 7.55 2.85 13.10
C ASP A 12 7.30 1.50 12.44
N LEU A 13 6.08 1.25 11.96
CA LEU A 13 5.78 0.01 11.26
C LEU A 13 6.36 0.05 9.85
N LYS A 14 7.11 -0.99 9.48
CA LYS A 14 7.72 -1.04 8.16
C LYS A 14 6.69 -1.05 7.04
N CYS A 15 5.57 -1.73 7.25
CA CYS A 15 4.52 -1.76 6.22
C CYS A 15 3.92 -0.38 6.01
N TRP A 16 3.78 0.42 7.08
CA TRP A 16 3.28 1.77 6.93
C TRP A 16 4.28 2.64 6.16
N GLN A 17 5.57 2.49 6.48
CA GLN A 17 6.61 3.24 5.78
C GLN A 17 6.62 2.92 4.29
N ALA A 18 6.49 1.63 3.94
CA ALA A 18 6.44 1.23 2.54
C ALA A 18 5.18 1.78 1.86
N ALA A 19 4.05 1.74 2.56
CA ALA A 19 2.80 2.27 2.03
C ALA A 19 2.89 3.78 1.79
N ARG A 20 3.56 4.50 2.68
CA ARG A 20 3.76 5.95 2.51
C ARG A 20 4.55 6.24 1.25
N GLU A 21 5.60 5.45 0.99
CA GLU A 21 6.38 5.60 -0.24
C GLU A 21 5.53 5.29 -1.46
N LEU A 22 4.71 4.26 -1.37
CA LEU A 22 3.81 3.90 -2.47
C LEU A 22 2.87 5.06 -2.79
N VAL A 23 2.31 5.69 -1.78
CA VAL A 23 1.43 6.85 -1.97
C VAL A 23 2.17 7.95 -2.73
N LYS A 24 3.39 8.27 -2.31
CA LYS A 24 4.17 9.31 -2.96
C LYS A 24 4.42 8.97 -4.42
N MET A 25 4.83 7.74 -4.70
CA MET A 25 5.11 7.30 -6.07
C MET A 25 3.88 7.42 -6.95
N VAL A 26 2.72 7.02 -6.41
CA VAL A 26 1.46 7.09 -7.15
C VAL A 26 1.09 8.54 -7.46
N TYR A 27 1.18 9.42 -6.46
CA TYR A 27 0.81 10.82 -6.67
C TYR A 27 1.72 11.50 -7.68
N VAL A 28 3.03 11.21 -7.64
CA VAL A 28 3.97 11.76 -8.60
C VAL A 28 3.62 11.28 -10.01
N ALA A 29 3.32 9.98 -10.16
CA ALA A 29 2.98 9.42 -11.46
C ALA A 29 1.72 10.04 -12.04
N CYS A 30 0.77 10.40 -11.19
CA CYS A 30 -0.50 10.98 -11.65
C CYS A 30 -0.32 12.33 -12.37
N GLU A 31 0.81 13.00 -12.16
CA GLU A 31 1.06 14.29 -12.76
C GLU A 31 1.92 14.19 -14.03
N ASP A 32 2.20 12.99 -14.51
CA ASP A 32 3.17 12.78 -15.56
C ASP A 32 2.54 12.14 -16.79
N GLY A 33 3.15 12.39 -17.95
CA GLY A 33 2.79 11.76 -19.21
C GLY A 33 1.33 11.95 -19.58
N LYS A 34 0.80 10.97 -20.27
CA LYS A 34 -0.60 10.99 -20.69
C LYS A 34 -1.54 10.68 -19.53
N PHE A 35 -1.00 10.14 -18.44
CA PHE A 35 -1.80 9.75 -17.28
C PHE A 35 -2.47 10.97 -16.63
N VAL A 36 -1.85 12.13 -16.74
CA VAL A 36 -2.36 13.34 -16.08
C VAL A 36 -3.80 13.68 -16.50
N LYS A 37 -4.22 13.24 -17.69
CA LYS A 37 -5.55 13.56 -18.20
C LYS A 37 -6.63 12.54 -17.87
N ASP A 38 -6.25 11.39 -17.34
CA ASP A 38 -7.24 10.34 -17.02
C ASP A 38 -7.66 10.48 -15.56
N PHE A 39 -8.66 11.32 -15.33
CA PHE A 39 -9.12 11.63 -13.97
C PHE A 39 -9.66 10.41 -13.24
N ASP A 40 -10.36 9.54 -13.95
CA ASP A 40 -10.97 8.37 -13.30
C ASP A 40 -9.92 7.40 -12.80
N THR A 41 -8.95 7.05 -13.63
CA THR A 41 -7.90 6.12 -13.23
C THR A 41 -7.00 6.74 -12.17
N LYS A 42 -6.70 8.05 -12.28
CA LYS A 42 -5.93 8.74 -11.24
C LYS A 42 -6.63 8.67 -9.90
N SER A 43 -7.93 8.96 -9.89
CA SER A 43 -8.72 8.92 -8.66
C SER A 43 -8.68 7.54 -8.03
N GLN A 44 -8.86 6.51 -8.86
CA GLN A 44 -8.91 5.14 -8.38
C GLN A 44 -7.57 4.69 -7.77
N ILE A 45 -6.47 4.96 -8.46
CA ILE A 45 -5.17 4.51 -7.96
C ILE A 45 -4.76 5.29 -6.71
N ARG A 46 -5.08 6.59 -6.65
CA ARG A 46 -4.78 7.38 -5.46
C ARG A 46 -5.57 6.88 -4.25
N ARG A 47 -6.85 6.56 -4.45
CA ARG A 47 -7.67 6.03 -3.36
C ARG A 47 -7.12 4.71 -2.86
N ALA A 48 -6.70 3.83 -3.77
CA ALA A 48 -6.17 2.53 -3.38
C ALA A 48 -4.87 2.69 -2.60
N ALA A 49 -3.99 3.60 -3.05
CA ALA A 49 -2.73 3.83 -2.35
C ALA A 49 -2.98 4.41 -0.96
N LEU A 50 -3.85 5.41 -0.86
CA LEU A 50 -4.19 6.00 0.44
C LEU A 50 -4.84 4.97 1.37
N SER A 51 -5.71 4.11 0.82
CA SER A 51 -6.35 3.07 1.60
C SER A 51 -5.33 2.11 2.20
N THR A 52 -4.27 1.79 1.44
CA THR A 52 -3.20 0.94 1.95
C THR A 52 -2.57 1.57 3.18
N MET A 53 -2.15 2.82 3.09
CA MET A 53 -1.45 3.50 4.17
C MET A 53 -2.37 3.73 5.38
N ASN A 54 -3.58 4.21 5.11
CA ASN A 54 -4.46 4.63 6.18
C ASN A 54 -5.04 3.46 6.97
N ASN A 55 -5.27 2.33 6.32
CA ASN A 55 -5.78 1.17 7.04
C ASN A 55 -4.73 0.57 7.98
N ILE A 56 -3.46 0.64 7.60
CA ILE A 56 -2.40 0.20 8.52
C ILE A 56 -2.41 1.06 9.77
N ALA A 57 -2.45 2.39 9.59
CA ALA A 57 -2.43 3.32 10.71
C ALA A 57 -3.67 3.14 11.60
N GLU A 58 -4.83 3.02 10.97
CA GLU A 58 -6.07 2.89 11.71
C GLU A 58 -6.12 1.58 12.49
N GLY A 59 -5.67 0.50 11.86
CA GLY A 59 -5.65 -0.81 12.54
C GLY A 59 -4.73 -0.82 13.73
N PHE A 60 -3.60 -0.13 13.63
CA PHE A 60 -2.65 -0.08 14.73
C PHE A 60 -3.28 0.54 15.98
N GLY A 61 -4.22 1.47 15.82
CA GLY A 61 -4.88 2.12 16.94
C GLY A 61 -6.01 1.32 17.56
N ARG A 62 -6.31 0.13 17.05
CA ARG A 62 -7.42 -0.65 17.58
C ARG A 62 -7.01 -1.42 18.83
N ALA A 63 -8.04 -1.83 19.61
CA ALA A 63 -7.79 -2.43 20.91
C ALA A 63 -7.32 -3.88 20.86
N SER A 64 -7.57 -4.60 19.77
CA SER A 64 -7.25 -6.02 19.71
C SER A 64 -6.47 -6.39 18.46
N ASP A 65 -5.69 -7.48 18.56
CA ASP A 65 -4.98 -8.01 17.41
C ASP A 65 -5.94 -8.45 16.31
N LYS A 66 -7.10 -8.96 16.67
CA LYS A 66 -8.10 -9.39 15.70
C LYS A 66 -8.55 -8.21 14.84
N GLU A 67 -8.81 -7.06 15.47
CA GLU A 67 -9.19 -5.86 14.73
C GLU A 67 -8.04 -5.34 13.87
N PHE A 68 -6.83 -5.36 14.43
CA PHE A 68 -5.66 -4.92 13.68
C PHE A 68 -5.49 -5.77 12.40
N ILE A 69 -5.61 -7.09 12.54
CA ILE A 69 -5.50 -8.00 11.39
C ILE A 69 -6.54 -7.64 10.33
N ARG A 70 -7.76 -7.34 10.73
CA ARG A 70 -8.82 -7.01 9.79
C ARG A 70 -8.43 -5.79 8.95
N PHE A 71 -7.90 -4.75 9.59
CA PHE A 71 -7.48 -3.55 8.86
C PHE A 71 -6.27 -3.84 7.98
N LEU A 72 -5.34 -4.68 8.45
CA LEU A 72 -4.18 -5.04 7.64
C LEU A 72 -4.59 -5.84 6.40
N GLU A 73 -5.62 -6.66 6.51
CA GLU A 73 -6.12 -7.39 5.34
C GLU A 73 -6.71 -6.45 4.30
N ILE A 74 -7.40 -5.40 4.74
CA ILE A 74 -7.88 -4.39 3.81
C ILE A 74 -6.70 -3.68 3.15
N ALA A 75 -5.67 -3.36 3.95
CA ALA A 75 -4.50 -2.65 3.44
C ALA A 75 -3.78 -3.46 2.35
N GLN A 76 -3.57 -4.76 2.58
CA GLN A 76 -2.86 -5.57 1.59
C GLN A 76 -3.70 -5.75 0.33
N SER A 77 -5.02 -5.84 0.46
CA SER A 77 -5.90 -5.89 -0.71
C SER A 77 -5.82 -4.60 -1.51
N SER A 78 -5.76 -3.47 -0.81
CA SER A 78 -5.64 -2.17 -1.47
C SER A 78 -4.31 -2.03 -2.22
N ALA A 79 -3.23 -2.57 -1.66
CA ALA A 79 -1.94 -2.58 -2.35
C ALA A 79 -2.04 -3.40 -3.64
N MET A 80 -2.79 -4.51 -3.62
CA MET A 80 -2.98 -5.31 -4.82
C MET A 80 -3.82 -4.59 -5.85
N GLU A 81 -4.76 -3.76 -5.40
CA GLU A 81 -5.53 -2.93 -6.33
C GLU A 81 -4.61 -1.95 -7.05
N VAL A 82 -3.67 -1.32 -6.32
CA VAL A 82 -2.68 -0.45 -6.96
C VAL A 82 -1.92 -1.22 -8.03
N LYS A 83 -1.43 -2.40 -7.68
CA LYS A 83 -0.67 -3.22 -8.63
C LYS A 83 -1.51 -3.57 -9.86
N SER A 84 -2.77 -3.93 -9.64
CA SER A 84 -3.66 -4.27 -10.75
C SER A 84 -3.82 -3.09 -11.70
N ILE A 85 -3.96 -1.88 -11.17
CA ILE A 85 -4.13 -0.69 -12.01
C ILE A 85 -2.87 -0.39 -12.82
N THR A 86 -1.67 -0.77 -12.34
CA THR A 86 -0.46 -0.54 -13.13
C THR A 86 -0.52 -1.19 -14.50
N TYR A 87 -1.27 -2.29 -14.64
CA TYR A 87 -1.43 -2.92 -15.95
C TYR A 87 -2.20 -2.04 -16.92
N VAL A 88 -3.17 -1.29 -16.42
CA VAL A 88 -3.88 -0.31 -17.25
C VAL A 88 -2.90 0.75 -17.76
N LEU A 89 -2.00 1.21 -16.87
CA LEU A 89 -1.03 2.23 -17.25
C LEU A 89 -0.07 1.72 -18.32
N ILE A 90 0.31 0.43 -18.25
CA ILE A 90 1.15 -0.19 -19.25
C ILE A 90 0.41 -0.30 -20.58
N ASP A 91 -0.80 -0.83 -20.54
CA ASP A 91 -1.59 -1.07 -21.74
C ASP A 91 -1.88 0.21 -22.52
N LEU A 92 -2.08 1.31 -21.81
CA LEU A 92 -2.39 2.59 -22.42
C LEU A 92 -1.15 3.46 -22.68
N ASN A 93 0.02 2.94 -22.35
CA ASN A 93 1.29 3.65 -22.55
C ASN A 93 1.30 5.04 -21.90
N TYR A 94 0.74 5.10 -20.67
CA TYR A 94 0.63 6.38 -19.99
C TYR A 94 1.97 6.93 -19.50
N LEU A 95 2.90 6.04 -19.15
CA LEU A 95 4.20 6.39 -18.58
C LEU A 95 5.23 5.40 -19.10
N PRO A 96 6.53 5.73 -19.01
CA PRO A 96 7.56 4.72 -19.31
C PRO A 96 7.38 3.49 -18.45
N GLU A 97 7.57 2.32 -19.05
CA GLU A 97 7.28 1.07 -18.37
C GLU A 97 8.11 0.88 -17.10
N ASP A 98 9.37 1.33 -17.10
CA ASP A 98 10.21 1.19 -15.92
C ASP A 98 9.63 1.96 -14.73
N LYS A 99 9.03 3.11 -14.97
CA LYS A 99 8.38 3.86 -13.90
C LYS A 99 7.15 3.16 -13.36
N ILE A 100 6.37 2.55 -14.25
CA ILE A 100 5.18 1.80 -13.85
C ILE A 100 5.61 0.59 -13.03
N MET A 101 6.68 -0.09 -13.46
CA MET A 101 7.16 -1.27 -12.75
C MET A 101 7.68 -0.95 -11.35
N GLU A 102 8.23 0.25 -11.16
CA GLU A 102 8.64 0.66 -9.81
C GLU A 102 7.45 0.73 -8.86
N ILE A 103 6.33 1.26 -9.35
CA ILE A 103 5.10 1.31 -8.53
C ILE A 103 4.62 -0.10 -8.23
N SER A 104 4.58 -0.96 -9.26
CA SER A 104 4.14 -2.34 -9.10
C SER A 104 4.99 -3.07 -8.06
N LYS A 105 6.30 -2.89 -8.10
CA LYS A 105 7.21 -3.52 -7.14
C LYS A 105 6.99 -3.00 -5.74
N LYS A 106 6.78 -1.70 -5.59
CA LYS A 106 6.53 -1.12 -4.27
C LYS A 106 5.22 -1.64 -3.70
N ALA A 107 4.19 -1.79 -4.53
CA ALA A 107 2.91 -2.34 -4.09
C ALA A 107 3.09 -3.79 -3.62
N GLU A 108 3.86 -4.58 -4.37
CA GLU A 108 4.12 -5.97 -4.00
C GLU A 108 4.92 -6.04 -2.70
N GLU A 109 5.92 -5.19 -2.55
CA GLU A 109 6.72 -5.14 -1.32
C GLU A 109 5.84 -4.78 -0.12
N THR A 110 4.98 -3.78 -0.29
CA THR A 110 4.07 -3.35 0.78
C THR A 110 3.15 -4.48 1.19
N LYS A 111 2.60 -5.20 0.20
CA LYS A 111 1.74 -6.35 0.48
C LYS A 111 2.51 -7.40 1.29
N SER A 112 3.74 -7.71 0.87
CA SER A 112 4.51 -8.78 1.51
C SER A 112 4.84 -8.44 2.96
N ILE A 113 5.21 -7.19 3.23
CA ILE A 113 5.51 -6.76 4.61
C ILE A 113 4.23 -6.81 5.45
N THR A 114 3.11 -6.38 4.87
CA THR A 114 1.83 -6.39 5.57
C THR A 114 1.40 -7.81 5.91
N LEU A 115 1.55 -8.75 4.97
CA LEU A 115 1.21 -10.15 5.21
C LEU A 115 2.09 -10.76 6.29
N ALA A 116 3.38 -10.38 6.33
CA ALA A 116 4.28 -10.89 7.37
C ALA A 116 3.80 -10.43 8.75
N LEU A 117 3.34 -9.19 8.87
CA LEU A 117 2.80 -8.68 10.13
C LEU A 117 1.52 -9.43 10.51
N ILE A 118 0.64 -9.67 9.54
CA ILE A 118 -0.59 -10.43 9.78
C ILE A 118 -0.25 -11.81 10.34
N ARG A 119 0.72 -12.50 9.72
CA ARG A 119 1.12 -13.83 10.20
C ARG A 119 1.68 -13.78 11.60
N TYR A 120 2.48 -12.75 11.89
CA TYR A 120 3.02 -12.58 13.24
C TYR A 120 1.89 -12.45 14.26
N LEU A 121 0.91 -11.59 13.96
CA LEU A 121 -0.19 -11.34 14.88
C LEU A 121 -1.08 -12.57 15.09
N ARG A 122 -1.27 -13.36 14.03
CA ARG A 122 -2.08 -14.59 14.14
C ARG A 122 -1.41 -15.65 14.98
N ASN A 123 -0.08 -15.68 14.97
CA ASN A 123 0.66 -16.71 15.69
C ASN A 123 1.14 -16.27 17.06
N LYS A 124 0.77 -15.06 17.47
CA LYS A 124 1.16 -14.52 18.75
C LYS A 124 0.37 -15.19 19.87
N LYS A 125 1.03 -15.50 20.97
CA LYS A 125 0.38 -16.14 22.10
C LYS A 125 -0.18 -15.16 23.12
#